data_76b7e2386f81daed677778fdba3bbe33
#
_entry.id   76b7e2386f81daed677778fdba3bbe33
#
_cell.length_a   1.000
_cell.length_b   1.000
_cell.length_c   1.000
_cell.angle_alpha   90.00
_cell.angle_beta   90.00
_cell.angle_gamma   90.00
#
_symmetry.space_group_name_H-M   'P 1'
#
loop_
_entity.id
_entity.type
_entity.pdbx_description
1 polymer ?
#
loop_
_entity_poly.entity_id
_entity_poly.type
_entity_poly.pdbx_seq_one_letter_code
_entity_poly.pdbx_strand_id
1 'polypeptide(L)'
;MKTSLQIIKFGGTSVGSGERIRHVANIIAHKLHDPGEAFPIVVVSAMSGVTDQLLRIARYACTGAHQDCEFELSALKQKHTEAAEKALHNHESRHSLLHDLETAFTSLTQDIHELQGTQTRELPLRTAAVAAWGERFSVLLVAAAAREIGIEAAHVYEEVIVTAYPQSETLQPLGTVIGADPLTEETRANVQRLIHPLIERRVVPVVPGFIGRTTTGFVTTLGRNGSDYSATVIGAALDCSEVSIYTDVDGVLSADPRIVANTRLLPQLSYAEAARLSWFGAKVLHPRTLIPIAHRNIPVRVRNTFRPHTRGTVVGPEKTQRSAAAAISVRHQLALITVENTDMFGAPENAGQVFALAARAGAAPVAICSSSGHHLSFMVEEQAASSVVALLQHDMGTWRVICQRGLAACACIGSGFSADPMSPARAIIALAHEHIPVITQGASEPGIILIIEDQDSERALRCLHRDLIAPVIPLVRHEARERKREAR
;
A
#
# COMPACT_ATOMS: atom_id res chain seq x y z
N MET A 1 0.58 3.81 -35.07
CA MET A 1 -0.22 3.44 -33.91
C MET A 1 0.56 3.85 -32.66
N LYS A 2 -0.06 4.48 -31.67
CA LYS A 2 0.61 4.84 -30.42
C LYS A 2 0.92 3.53 -29.67
N THR A 3 2.18 3.28 -29.31
CA THR A 3 2.58 2.07 -28.57
C THR A 3 1.83 2.04 -27.23
N SER A 4 1.08 0.97 -26.97
CA SER A 4 0.44 0.78 -25.67
C SER A 4 1.54 0.54 -24.62
N LEU A 5 1.45 1.21 -23.47
CA LEU A 5 2.45 1.15 -22.39
C LEU A 5 1.84 0.48 -21.16
N GLN A 6 2.64 -0.29 -20.43
CA GLN A 6 2.29 -0.83 -19.11
C GLN A 6 3.40 -0.59 -18.10
N ILE A 7 3.01 -0.36 -16.87
CA ILE A 7 3.95 -0.34 -15.75
C ILE A 7 3.99 -1.73 -15.12
N ILE A 8 5.19 -2.24 -14.88
CA ILE A 8 5.39 -3.49 -14.15
C ILE A 8 6.22 -3.19 -12.91
N LYS A 9 5.62 -3.31 -11.73
CA LYS A 9 6.34 -3.06 -10.48
C LYS A 9 6.68 -4.35 -9.77
N PHE A 10 7.91 -4.49 -9.30
CA PHE A 10 8.37 -5.60 -8.48
C PHE A 10 8.67 -5.15 -7.05
N GLY A 11 8.05 -5.84 -6.07
CA GLY A 11 8.26 -5.60 -4.65
C GLY A 11 9.60 -6.13 -4.13
N GLY A 12 9.99 -5.73 -2.92
CA GLY A 12 11.25 -6.12 -2.32
C GLY A 12 11.42 -7.66 -2.17
N THR A 13 10.33 -8.39 -1.92
CA THR A 13 10.35 -9.86 -1.93
C THR A 13 10.62 -10.43 -3.31
N SER A 14 10.16 -9.77 -4.36
CA SER A 14 10.36 -10.18 -5.76
C SER A 14 11.81 -10.02 -6.22
N VAL A 15 12.54 -9.04 -5.68
CA VAL A 15 13.96 -8.76 -6.00
C VAL A 15 14.92 -9.12 -4.86
N GLY A 16 14.46 -9.90 -3.88
CA GLY A 16 15.18 -10.16 -2.63
C GLY A 16 16.43 -11.06 -2.71
N SER A 17 16.73 -11.67 -3.87
CA SER A 17 17.97 -12.42 -4.12
C SER A 17 18.31 -12.41 -5.60
N GLY A 18 19.55 -12.84 -5.95
CA GLY A 18 19.97 -12.92 -7.34
C GLY A 18 19.12 -13.87 -8.19
N GLU A 19 18.71 -15.01 -7.65
CA GLU A 19 17.82 -15.95 -8.34
C GLU A 19 16.45 -15.32 -8.63
N ARG A 20 15.91 -14.55 -7.66
CA ARG A 20 14.65 -13.82 -7.84
C ARG A 20 14.77 -12.69 -8.86
N ILE A 21 15.89 -11.98 -8.88
CA ILE A 21 16.18 -10.94 -9.87
C ILE A 21 16.22 -11.55 -11.29
N ARG A 22 16.84 -12.72 -11.46
CA ARG A 22 16.82 -13.45 -12.73
C ARG A 22 15.41 -13.88 -13.12
N HIS A 23 14.61 -14.34 -12.16
CA HIS A 23 13.21 -14.66 -12.40
C HIS A 23 12.40 -13.42 -12.84
N VAL A 24 12.64 -12.27 -12.24
CA VAL A 24 12.06 -10.98 -12.65
C VAL A 24 12.46 -10.64 -14.09
N ALA A 25 13.73 -10.80 -14.48
CA ALA A 25 14.17 -10.58 -15.84
C ALA A 25 13.40 -11.47 -16.85
N ASN A 26 13.16 -12.74 -16.52
CA ASN A 26 12.34 -13.64 -17.35
C ASN A 26 10.88 -13.18 -17.46
N ILE A 27 10.29 -12.65 -16.40
CA ILE A 27 8.94 -12.06 -16.46
C ILE A 27 8.92 -10.86 -17.42
N ILE A 28 9.93 -9.99 -17.34
CA ILE A 28 10.06 -8.82 -18.23
C ILE A 28 10.18 -9.30 -19.70
N ALA A 29 11.02 -10.32 -19.97
CA ALA A 29 11.18 -10.90 -21.30
C ALA A 29 9.84 -11.42 -21.86
N HIS A 30 9.13 -12.19 -21.05
CA HIS A 30 7.82 -12.72 -21.45
C HIS A 30 6.84 -11.61 -21.80
N LYS A 31 6.79 -10.55 -20.98
CA LYS A 31 5.91 -9.39 -21.22
C LYS A 31 6.31 -8.58 -22.46
N LEU A 32 7.59 -8.46 -22.73
CA LEU A 32 8.09 -7.74 -23.90
C LEU A 32 7.81 -8.49 -25.23
N HIS A 33 7.86 -9.82 -25.20
CA HIS A 33 7.73 -10.65 -26.39
C HIS A 33 6.31 -11.17 -26.66
N ASP A 34 5.36 -10.99 -25.71
CA ASP A 34 3.97 -11.38 -25.92
C ASP A 34 3.29 -10.39 -26.89
N PRO A 35 2.81 -10.85 -28.07
CA PRO A 35 2.23 -9.96 -29.09
C PRO A 35 0.98 -9.20 -28.64
N GLY A 36 0.32 -9.64 -27.58
CA GLY A 36 -0.88 -9.02 -27.01
C GLY A 36 -0.61 -8.02 -25.89
N GLU A 37 0.63 -7.93 -25.41
CA GLU A 37 0.99 -7.09 -24.27
C GLU A 37 1.52 -5.72 -24.66
N ALA A 38 1.33 -4.74 -23.76
CA ALA A 38 1.86 -3.39 -23.92
C ALA A 38 3.36 -3.35 -23.59
N PHE A 39 4.09 -2.36 -24.12
CA PHE A 39 5.52 -2.19 -23.86
C PHE A 39 5.77 -1.91 -22.36
N PRO A 40 6.67 -2.68 -21.70
CA PRO A 40 6.85 -2.60 -20.24
C PRO A 40 7.80 -1.45 -19.85
N ILE A 41 7.41 -0.74 -18.80
CA ILE A 41 8.28 0.11 -17.98
C ILE A 41 8.36 -0.54 -16.60
N VAL A 42 9.56 -0.81 -16.12
CA VAL A 42 9.79 -1.58 -14.90
C VAL A 42 10.07 -0.65 -13.73
N VAL A 43 9.32 -0.80 -12.64
CA VAL A 43 9.57 -0.10 -11.36
C VAL A 43 10.00 -1.11 -10.32
N VAL A 44 11.10 -0.87 -9.63
CA VAL A 44 11.63 -1.78 -8.63
C VAL A 44 11.72 -1.17 -7.25
N SER A 45 11.44 -1.98 -6.22
CA SER A 45 11.73 -1.65 -4.82
C SER A 45 13.15 -2.03 -4.45
N ALA A 46 13.64 -1.53 -3.32
CA ALA A 46 14.82 -2.08 -2.67
C ALA A 46 14.64 -3.60 -2.39
N MET A 47 15.72 -4.34 -2.32
CA MET A 47 15.71 -5.73 -1.84
C MET A 47 15.13 -5.81 -0.43
N SER A 48 14.44 -6.92 -0.09
CA SER A 48 13.83 -7.10 1.25
C SER A 48 14.78 -6.75 2.39
N GLY A 49 14.33 -5.88 3.29
CA GLY A 49 15.05 -5.44 4.49
C GLY A 49 16.15 -4.38 4.24
N VAL A 50 16.43 -4.02 2.99
CA VAL A 50 17.49 -3.04 2.66
C VAL A 50 17.11 -1.63 3.07
N THR A 51 15.88 -1.20 2.87
CA THR A 51 15.42 0.12 3.31
C THR A 51 15.57 0.30 4.83
N ASP A 52 15.16 -0.70 5.63
CA ASP A 52 15.32 -0.67 7.08
C ASP A 52 16.80 -0.67 7.48
N GLN A 53 17.65 -1.40 6.75
CA GLN A 53 19.09 -1.43 6.98
C GLN A 53 19.73 -0.07 6.69
N LEU A 54 19.38 0.59 5.59
CA LEU A 54 19.83 1.94 5.26
C LEU A 54 19.39 2.99 6.30
N LEU A 55 18.17 2.86 6.82
CA LEU A 55 17.68 3.72 7.90
C LEU A 55 18.43 3.49 9.22
N ARG A 56 18.84 2.23 9.52
CA ARG A 56 19.74 1.95 10.66
C ARG A 56 21.12 2.57 10.46
N ILE A 57 21.70 2.44 9.26
CA ILE A 57 22.98 3.07 8.90
C ILE A 57 22.90 4.59 9.10
N ALA A 58 21.86 5.24 8.58
CA ALA A 58 21.65 6.67 8.76
C ALA A 58 21.57 7.07 10.23
N ARG A 59 20.85 6.30 11.06
CA ARG A 59 20.76 6.53 12.50
C ARG A 59 22.11 6.36 13.19
N TYR A 60 22.87 5.30 12.89
CA TYR A 60 24.21 5.09 13.47
C TYR A 60 25.17 6.20 13.08
N ALA A 61 25.14 6.64 11.82
CA ALA A 61 25.94 7.78 11.36
C ALA A 61 25.64 9.07 12.16
N CYS A 62 24.36 9.37 12.43
CA CYS A 62 23.96 10.54 13.21
C CYS A 62 24.30 10.44 14.70
N THR A 63 24.31 9.23 15.29
CA THR A 63 24.59 9.02 16.73
C THR A 63 26.06 8.78 17.02
N GLY A 64 26.95 8.75 16.00
CA GLY A 64 28.39 8.50 16.18
C GLY A 64 28.74 7.03 16.44
N ALA A 65 27.81 6.09 16.21
CA ALA A 65 28.04 4.65 16.35
C ALA A 65 28.79 4.09 15.13
N HIS A 66 30.04 4.50 14.95
CA HIS A 66 30.82 4.23 13.73
C HIS A 66 30.99 2.74 13.43
N GLN A 67 31.29 1.93 14.46
CA GLN A 67 31.48 0.48 14.28
C GLN A 67 30.22 -0.22 13.79
N ASP A 68 29.04 0.13 14.34
CA ASP A 68 27.75 -0.42 13.92
C ASP A 68 27.39 0.04 12.48
N CYS A 69 27.74 1.29 12.15
CA CYS A 69 27.56 1.84 10.81
C CYS A 69 28.40 1.08 9.78
N GLU A 70 29.69 0.86 10.03
CA GLU A 70 30.61 0.10 9.16
C GLU A 70 30.19 -1.35 9.01
N PHE A 71 29.75 -2.00 10.10
CA PHE A 71 29.26 -3.37 10.08
C PHE A 71 28.04 -3.52 9.17
N GLU A 72 27.01 -2.67 9.36
CA GLU A 72 25.80 -2.69 8.53
C GLU A 72 26.10 -2.35 7.06
N LEU A 73 27.00 -1.41 6.80
CA LEU A 73 27.40 -1.06 5.43
C LEU A 73 28.13 -2.23 4.74
N SER A 74 29.02 -2.90 5.45
CA SER A 74 29.72 -4.10 4.95
C SER A 74 28.74 -5.22 4.63
N ALA A 75 27.79 -5.50 5.52
CA ALA A 75 26.75 -6.49 5.30
C ALA A 75 25.83 -6.14 4.12
N LEU A 76 25.51 -4.84 3.95
CA LEU A 76 24.74 -4.34 2.81
C LEU A 76 25.48 -4.58 1.49
N LYS A 77 26.78 -4.26 1.46
CA LYS A 77 27.65 -4.47 0.30
C LYS A 77 27.74 -5.96 -0.07
N GLN A 78 28.00 -6.82 0.91
CA GLN A 78 28.05 -8.27 0.71
C GLN A 78 26.72 -8.78 0.12
N LYS A 79 25.58 -8.37 0.66
CA LYS A 79 24.25 -8.79 0.16
C LYS A 79 24.05 -8.47 -1.32
N HIS A 80 24.46 -7.30 -1.78
CA HIS A 80 24.29 -6.88 -3.18
C HIS A 80 25.30 -7.56 -4.09
N THR A 81 26.54 -7.79 -3.62
CA THR A 81 27.57 -8.56 -4.33
C THR A 81 27.11 -10.00 -4.55
N GLU A 82 26.63 -10.69 -3.50
CA GLU A 82 26.08 -12.04 -3.62
C GLU A 82 24.85 -12.09 -4.55
N ALA A 83 24.01 -11.06 -4.53
CA ALA A 83 22.88 -10.97 -5.44
C ALA A 83 23.33 -10.82 -6.90
N ALA A 84 24.35 -10.01 -7.19
CA ALA A 84 24.94 -9.86 -8.53
C ALA A 84 25.56 -11.16 -9.03
N GLU A 85 26.33 -11.85 -8.18
CA GLU A 85 26.97 -13.15 -8.51
C GLU A 85 25.94 -14.23 -8.87
N LYS A 86 24.80 -14.25 -8.14
CA LYS A 86 23.72 -15.21 -8.39
C LYS A 86 22.77 -14.80 -9.51
N ALA A 87 22.65 -13.51 -9.80
CA ALA A 87 21.80 -13.01 -10.87
C ALA A 87 22.42 -13.24 -12.25
N LEU A 88 23.75 -13.09 -12.40
CA LEU A 88 24.45 -13.11 -13.66
C LEU A 88 25.38 -14.33 -13.77
N HIS A 89 25.32 -15.04 -14.93
CA HIS A 89 26.19 -16.14 -15.26
C HIS A 89 27.39 -15.72 -16.09
N ASN A 90 27.18 -14.73 -17.00
CA ASN A 90 28.27 -14.23 -17.85
C ASN A 90 29.27 -13.44 -17.01
N HIS A 91 30.56 -13.79 -17.14
CA HIS A 91 31.63 -13.21 -16.35
C HIS A 91 31.83 -11.72 -16.62
N GLU A 92 31.75 -11.29 -17.88
CA GLU A 92 31.93 -9.90 -18.28
C GLU A 92 30.78 -9.01 -17.77
N SER A 93 29.54 -9.44 -17.96
CA SER A 93 28.35 -8.75 -17.45
C SER A 93 28.38 -8.62 -15.93
N ARG A 94 28.79 -9.69 -15.24
CA ARG A 94 28.94 -9.69 -13.79
C ARG A 94 30.04 -8.75 -13.32
N HIS A 95 31.20 -8.74 -13.98
CA HIS A 95 32.29 -7.83 -13.64
C HIS A 95 31.90 -6.37 -13.82
N SER A 96 31.21 -6.03 -14.93
CA SER A 96 30.67 -4.69 -15.16
C SER A 96 29.69 -4.27 -14.06
N LEU A 97 28.74 -5.15 -13.70
CA LEU A 97 27.76 -4.85 -12.65
C LEU A 97 28.42 -4.66 -11.27
N LEU A 98 29.43 -5.47 -10.93
CA LEU A 98 30.17 -5.32 -9.67
C LEU A 98 30.92 -3.98 -9.61
N HIS A 99 31.47 -3.52 -10.72
CA HIS A 99 32.09 -2.21 -10.82
C HIS A 99 31.07 -1.08 -10.64
N ASP A 100 29.88 -1.18 -11.26
CA ASP A 100 28.79 -0.21 -11.09
C ASP A 100 28.30 -0.15 -9.63
N LEU A 101 28.18 -1.31 -8.99
CA LEU A 101 27.83 -1.40 -7.56
C LEU A 101 28.88 -0.76 -6.67
N GLU A 102 30.19 -0.97 -6.93
CA GLU A 102 31.26 -0.34 -6.16
C GLU A 102 31.21 1.18 -6.25
N THR A 103 30.97 1.72 -7.43
CA THR A 103 30.78 3.17 -7.66
C THR A 103 29.56 3.67 -6.88
N ALA A 104 28.47 2.93 -6.90
CA ALA A 104 27.25 3.26 -6.16
C ALA A 104 27.47 3.21 -4.63
N PHE A 105 28.21 2.25 -4.11
CA PHE A 105 28.59 2.19 -2.68
C PHE A 105 29.52 3.34 -2.26
N THR A 106 30.40 3.79 -3.14
CA THR A 106 31.24 4.97 -2.90
C THR A 106 30.35 6.22 -2.71
N SER A 107 29.37 6.39 -3.59
CA SER A 107 28.43 7.51 -3.50
C SER A 107 27.54 7.43 -2.26
N LEU A 108 27.07 6.22 -1.88
CA LEU A 108 26.34 6.01 -0.61
C LEU A 108 27.21 6.42 0.60
N THR A 109 28.50 6.06 0.59
CA THR A 109 29.43 6.43 1.67
C THR A 109 29.57 7.95 1.78
N GLN A 110 29.59 8.64 0.66
CA GLN A 110 29.60 10.11 0.64
C GLN A 110 28.31 10.70 1.26
N ASP A 111 27.12 10.19 0.88
CA ASP A 111 25.84 10.64 1.46
C ASP A 111 25.79 10.39 2.98
N ILE A 112 26.38 9.28 3.46
CA ILE A 112 26.50 8.98 4.90
C ILE A 112 27.41 10.00 5.59
N HIS A 113 28.55 10.37 4.99
CA HIS A 113 29.43 11.41 5.53
C HIS A 113 28.76 12.79 5.57
N GLU A 114 28.04 13.16 4.53
CA GLU A 114 27.28 14.40 4.50
C GLU A 114 26.19 14.45 5.59
N LEU A 115 25.59 13.30 5.90
CA LEU A 115 24.61 13.17 6.96
C LEU A 115 25.19 13.45 8.35
N GLN A 116 26.43 13.03 8.63
CA GLN A 116 27.11 13.20 9.93
C GLN A 116 27.30 14.67 10.32
N GLY A 117 27.46 15.57 9.36
CA GLY A 117 27.65 17.02 9.59
C GLY A 117 26.38 17.87 9.49
N THR A 118 25.22 17.25 9.30
CA THR A 118 23.99 17.96 8.90
C THR A 118 23.26 18.58 10.09
N GLN A 119 22.78 19.81 9.93
CA GLN A 119 21.91 20.49 10.89
C GLN A 119 20.53 19.82 10.96
N THR A 120 19.89 19.90 12.13
CA THR A 120 18.63 19.22 12.46
C THR A 120 17.51 19.41 11.42
N ARG A 121 17.47 20.57 10.76
CA ARG A 121 16.42 20.91 9.77
C ARG A 121 16.50 20.12 8.47
N GLU A 122 17.71 19.78 7.99
CA GLU A 122 17.92 19.03 6.74
C GLU A 122 18.05 17.52 6.98
N LEU A 123 18.16 17.11 8.22
CA LEU A 123 18.39 15.73 8.61
C LEU A 123 17.39 14.72 7.99
N PRO A 124 16.06 15.01 7.91
CA PRO A 124 15.12 14.13 7.26
C PRO A 124 15.39 13.93 5.76
N LEU A 125 15.79 14.99 5.04
CA LEU A 125 16.11 14.93 3.61
C LEU A 125 17.41 14.16 3.36
N ARG A 126 18.42 14.37 4.19
CA ARG A 126 19.68 13.60 4.12
C ARG A 126 19.45 12.12 4.45
N THR A 127 18.58 11.82 5.42
CA THR A 127 18.15 10.45 5.71
C THR A 127 17.42 9.84 4.50
N ALA A 128 16.58 10.60 3.81
CA ALA A 128 15.91 10.15 2.59
C ALA A 128 16.91 9.86 1.45
N ALA A 129 17.97 10.66 1.30
CA ALA A 129 19.03 10.42 0.32
C ALA A 129 19.75 9.09 0.57
N VAL A 130 20.09 8.79 1.84
CA VAL A 130 20.65 7.48 2.22
C VAL A 130 19.66 6.34 1.97
N ALA A 131 18.40 6.48 2.36
CA ALA A 131 17.38 5.45 2.15
C ALA A 131 17.12 5.13 0.68
N ALA A 132 17.26 6.12 -0.22
CA ALA A 132 17.04 5.98 -1.67
C ALA A 132 18.01 5.00 -2.36
N TRP A 133 19.16 4.71 -1.76
CA TRP A 133 20.14 3.80 -2.34
C TRP A 133 19.66 2.38 -2.50
N GLY A 134 18.68 1.94 -1.71
CA GLY A 134 18.11 0.61 -1.86
C GLY A 134 17.52 0.36 -3.24
N GLU A 135 16.72 1.29 -3.73
CA GLU A 135 16.13 1.23 -5.06
C GLU A 135 17.16 1.48 -6.17
N ARG A 136 18.13 2.36 -5.95
CA ARG A 136 19.23 2.60 -6.90
C ARG A 136 20.09 1.36 -7.10
N PHE A 137 20.38 0.57 -6.08
CA PHE A 137 21.04 -0.72 -6.24
C PHE A 137 20.16 -1.72 -7.00
N SER A 138 18.87 -1.76 -6.72
CA SER A 138 17.95 -2.69 -7.38
C SER A 138 17.80 -2.42 -8.87
N VAL A 139 17.81 -1.17 -9.35
CA VAL A 139 17.74 -0.87 -10.80
C VAL A 139 18.97 -1.34 -11.52
N LEU A 140 20.18 -1.25 -10.92
CA LEU A 140 21.41 -1.79 -11.50
C LEU A 140 21.32 -3.30 -11.69
N LEU A 141 20.93 -4.02 -10.63
CA LEU A 141 20.82 -5.48 -10.63
C LEU A 141 19.80 -5.98 -11.65
N VAL A 142 18.59 -5.39 -11.67
CA VAL A 142 17.49 -5.84 -12.55
C VAL A 142 17.78 -5.49 -14.01
N ALA A 143 18.32 -4.30 -14.30
CA ALA A 143 18.68 -3.93 -15.66
C ALA A 143 19.81 -4.81 -16.21
N ALA A 144 20.82 -5.14 -15.41
CA ALA A 144 21.89 -6.03 -15.81
C ALA A 144 21.38 -7.46 -16.09
N ALA A 145 20.52 -7.99 -15.21
CA ALA A 145 19.91 -9.31 -15.42
C ALA A 145 19.01 -9.37 -16.67
N ALA A 146 18.30 -8.29 -16.98
CA ALA A 146 17.51 -8.18 -18.19
C ALA A 146 18.41 -8.18 -19.44
N ARG A 147 19.51 -7.41 -19.43
CA ARG A 147 20.49 -7.38 -20.54
C ARG A 147 21.16 -8.75 -20.76
N GLU A 148 21.48 -9.49 -19.71
CA GLU A 148 22.09 -10.81 -19.83
C GLU A 148 21.23 -11.82 -20.63
N ILE A 149 19.91 -11.69 -20.56
CA ILE A 149 18.98 -12.55 -21.32
C ILE A 149 18.54 -11.93 -22.65
N GLY A 150 19.27 -10.92 -23.14
CA GLY A 150 19.05 -10.32 -24.46
C GLY A 150 17.99 -9.24 -24.53
N ILE A 151 17.53 -8.66 -23.41
CA ILE A 151 16.61 -7.52 -23.40
C ILE A 151 17.42 -6.23 -23.45
N GLU A 152 17.11 -5.36 -24.41
CA GLU A 152 17.59 -3.98 -24.37
C GLU A 152 16.96 -3.25 -23.18
N ALA A 153 17.71 -3.09 -22.08
CA ALA A 153 17.24 -2.48 -20.85
C ALA A 153 18.22 -1.44 -20.32
N ALA A 154 17.70 -0.32 -19.85
CA ALA A 154 18.47 0.76 -19.23
C ALA A 154 17.97 1.05 -17.81
N HIS A 155 18.90 1.13 -16.87
CA HIS A 155 18.57 1.68 -15.56
C HIS A 155 18.42 3.20 -15.63
N VAL A 156 17.38 3.72 -15.00
CA VAL A 156 17.18 5.17 -14.81
C VAL A 156 17.64 5.49 -13.40
N TYR A 157 18.75 6.21 -13.28
CA TYR A 157 19.36 6.49 -11.99
C TYR A 157 18.77 7.73 -11.33
N GLU A 158 18.26 8.64 -12.14
CA GLU A 158 17.63 9.88 -11.69
C GLU A 158 16.25 9.60 -11.09
N GLU A 159 15.84 10.44 -10.13
CA GLU A 159 14.50 10.40 -9.56
C GLU A 159 13.49 10.90 -10.61
N VAL A 160 12.64 10.01 -11.04
CA VAL A 160 11.61 10.30 -12.06
C VAL A 160 10.47 11.14 -11.49
N ILE A 161 10.16 10.96 -10.20
CA ILE A 161 9.06 11.65 -9.54
C ILE A 161 9.56 12.95 -8.92
N VAL A 162 8.92 14.05 -9.30
CA VAL A 162 9.14 15.35 -8.67
C VAL A 162 8.14 15.53 -7.55
N THR A 163 8.61 15.98 -6.38
CA THR A 163 7.77 16.12 -5.18
C THR A 163 7.74 17.54 -4.67
N ALA A 164 6.69 17.86 -3.91
CA ALA A 164 6.68 19.03 -3.06
C ALA A 164 7.79 18.95 -2.01
N TYR A 165 8.27 20.09 -1.55
CA TYR A 165 9.18 20.16 -0.40
C TYR A 165 8.40 19.72 0.86
N PRO A 166 8.88 18.74 1.66
CA PRO A 166 8.19 18.33 2.87
C PRO A 166 8.08 19.51 3.85
N GLN A 167 6.88 19.83 4.32
CA GLN A 167 6.69 20.89 5.29
C GLN A 167 7.27 20.49 6.65
N SER A 168 7.91 21.43 7.34
CA SER A 168 8.65 21.21 8.59
C SER A 168 7.81 20.75 9.78
N GLU A 169 6.49 20.84 9.72
CA GLU A 169 5.58 20.38 10.78
C GLU A 169 5.49 18.84 10.88
N THR A 170 6.00 18.14 9.89
CA THR A 170 6.08 16.67 9.87
C THR A 170 7.49 16.15 10.15
N LEU A 171 8.28 16.83 10.98
CA LEU A 171 9.57 16.34 11.46
C LEU A 171 9.37 15.02 12.19
N GLN A 172 9.51 13.92 11.46
CA GLN A 172 9.44 12.58 12.02
C GLN A 172 10.75 12.24 12.76
N PRO A 173 10.70 11.34 13.76
CA PRO A 173 11.92 10.92 14.46
C PRO A 173 12.98 10.38 13.49
N LEU A 174 14.25 10.53 13.87
CA LEU A 174 15.41 9.97 13.16
C LEU A 174 15.15 8.50 12.77
N GLY A 175 15.36 8.18 11.49
CA GLY A 175 15.16 6.83 10.98
C GLY A 175 13.74 6.53 10.49
N THR A 176 12.90 7.54 10.31
CA THR A 176 11.59 7.37 9.67
C THR A 176 11.59 7.87 8.23
N VAL A 177 10.72 7.28 7.42
CA VAL A 177 10.58 7.58 6.00
C VAL A 177 9.65 8.78 5.80
N ILE A 178 10.13 9.81 5.10
CA ILE A 178 9.32 11.01 4.76
C ILE A 178 8.35 10.65 3.64
N GLY A 179 7.06 10.89 3.82
CA GLY A 179 6.05 10.79 2.77
C GLY A 179 5.87 12.11 2.03
N ALA A 180 6.65 12.38 0.98
CA ALA A 180 6.46 13.57 0.15
C ALA A 180 5.34 13.38 -0.88
N ASP A 181 4.66 14.48 -1.26
CA ASP A 181 3.59 14.46 -2.25
C ASP A 181 4.14 14.72 -3.66
N PRO A 182 3.84 13.87 -4.65
CA PRO A 182 4.22 14.10 -6.04
C PRO A 182 3.53 15.33 -6.63
N LEU A 183 4.31 16.10 -7.39
CA LEU A 183 3.84 17.19 -8.23
C LEU A 183 3.53 16.63 -9.63
N THR A 184 2.26 16.69 -10.03
CA THR A 184 1.76 15.95 -11.20
C THR A 184 2.40 16.44 -12.51
N GLU A 185 2.41 17.75 -12.75
CA GLU A 185 2.90 18.31 -14.01
C GLU A 185 4.43 18.23 -14.12
N GLU A 186 5.13 18.50 -13.04
CA GLU A 186 6.60 18.41 -12.98
C GLU A 186 7.05 16.95 -13.15
N THR A 187 6.33 16.00 -12.54
CA THR A 187 6.58 14.57 -12.73
C THR A 187 6.32 14.17 -14.19
N ARG A 188 5.24 14.66 -14.81
CA ARG A 188 4.94 14.39 -16.22
C ARG A 188 6.06 14.90 -17.12
N ALA A 189 6.53 16.13 -16.91
CA ALA A 189 7.64 16.69 -17.68
C ALA A 189 8.92 15.87 -17.51
N ASN A 190 9.20 15.41 -16.29
CA ASN A 190 10.39 14.60 -16.00
C ASN A 190 10.32 13.20 -16.61
N VAL A 191 9.14 12.57 -16.61
CA VAL A 191 8.86 11.30 -17.31
C VAL A 191 9.10 11.45 -18.82
N GLN A 192 8.64 12.53 -19.44
CA GLN A 192 8.89 12.82 -20.86
C GLN A 192 10.40 12.96 -21.14
N ARG A 193 11.15 13.59 -20.25
CA ARG A 193 12.59 13.79 -20.41
C ARG A 193 13.40 12.49 -20.23
N LEU A 194 13.07 11.67 -19.25
CA LEU A 194 13.91 10.54 -18.83
C LEU A 194 13.46 9.19 -19.44
N ILE A 195 12.16 8.96 -19.54
CA ILE A 195 11.59 7.65 -19.92
C ILE A 195 11.23 7.60 -21.39
N HIS A 196 10.63 8.65 -21.93
CA HIS A 196 10.13 8.64 -23.29
C HIS A 196 11.22 8.35 -24.36
N PRO A 197 12.45 8.90 -24.28
CA PRO A 197 13.51 8.59 -25.24
C PRO A 197 13.93 7.11 -25.23
N LEU A 198 13.82 6.43 -24.07
CA LEU A 198 14.09 4.99 -23.98
C LEU A 198 12.99 4.17 -24.67
N ILE A 199 11.73 4.56 -24.47
CA ILE A 199 10.57 3.91 -25.09
C ILE A 199 10.67 4.03 -26.62
N GLU A 200 11.00 5.21 -27.16
CA GLU A 200 11.17 5.44 -28.60
C GLU A 200 12.24 4.55 -29.22
N ARG A 201 13.32 4.32 -28.49
CA ARG A 201 14.41 3.40 -28.88
C ARG A 201 14.11 1.94 -28.58
N ARG A 202 12.94 1.59 -28.05
CA ARG A 202 12.53 0.27 -27.60
C ARG A 202 13.45 -0.35 -26.53
N VAL A 203 14.06 0.50 -25.72
CA VAL A 203 14.85 0.13 -24.56
C VAL A 203 13.95 0.10 -23.33
N VAL A 204 13.88 -1.01 -22.60
CA VAL A 204 13.05 -1.16 -21.39
C VAL A 204 13.61 -0.31 -20.26
N PRO A 205 12.89 0.73 -19.78
CA PRO A 205 13.35 1.51 -18.65
C PRO A 205 13.17 0.72 -17.34
N VAL A 206 14.22 0.63 -16.52
CA VAL A 206 14.17 0.12 -15.15
C VAL A 206 14.32 1.30 -14.21
N VAL A 207 13.27 1.63 -13.48
CA VAL A 207 13.11 2.87 -12.72
C VAL A 207 13.06 2.58 -11.23
N PRO A 208 13.73 3.36 -10.39
CA PRO A 208 13.61 3.21 -8.93
C PRO A 208 12.22 3.64 -8.46
N GLY A 209 11.57 2.80 -7.66
CA GLY A 209 10.37 3.17 -6.93
C GLY A 209 10.69 3.95 -5.66
N PHE A 210 9.69 4.29 -4.85
CA PHE A 210 9.80 4.88 -3.51
C PHE A 210 10.43 6.27 -3.46
N ILE A 211 11.36 6.61 -4.33
CA ILE A 211 12.13 7.86 -4.29
C ILE A 211 11.55 8.94 -5.20
N GLY A 212 11.79 10.19 -4.81
CA GLY A 212 11.50 11.38 -5.58
C GLY A 212 12.53 12.47 -5.34
N ARG A 213 12.36 13.62 -6.01
CA ARG A 213 13.23 14.78 -5.87
C ARG A 213 12.39 16.05 -5.81
N THR A 214 12.73 16.98 -4.93
CA THR A 214 12.12 18.31 -4.94
C THR A 214 12.57 19.10 -6.16
N THR A 215 11.83 20.15 -6.51
CA THR A 215 12.25 21.11 -7.56
C THR A 215 13.58 21.81 -7.26
N THR A 216 13.99 21.85 -6.00
CA THR A 216 15.27 22.42 -5.53
C THR A 216 16.41 21.38 -5.47
N GLY A 217 16.15 20.12 -5.87
CA GLY A 217 17.19 19.11 -6.02
C GLY A 217 17.39 18.17 -4.82
N PHE A 218 16.63 18.31 -3.72
CA PHE A 218 16.73 17.39 -2.59
C PHE A 218 16.03 16.07 -2.88
N VAL A 219 16.69 14.97 -2.54
CA VAL A 219 16.09 13.64 -2.58
C VAL A 219 15.00 13.51 -1.51
N THR A 220 13.89 12.93 -1.89
CA THR A 220 12.74 12.66 -1.01
C THR A 220 12.29 11.21 -1.14
N THR A 221 11.44 10.77 -0.23
CA THR A 221 10.78 9.46 -0.32
C THR A 221 9.27 9.61 -0.30
N LEU A 222 8.55 8.63 -0.87
CA LEU A 222 7.09 8.66 -0.97
C LEU A 222 6.37 7.99 0.22
N GLY A 223 7.12 7.60 1.24
CA GLY A 223 6.56 6.98 2.43
C GLY A 223 6.27 5.49 2.28
N ARG A 224 5.50 4.92 3.20
CA ARG A 224 5.14 3.48 3.19
C ARG A 224 4.43 3.10 1.88
N ASN A 225 4.75 1.92 1.35
CA ASN A 225 4.28 1.44 0.03
C ASN A 225 4.67 2.40 -1.13
N GLY A 226 5.73 3.18 -0.95
CA GLY A 226 6.16 4.21 -1.90
C GLY A 226 6.45 3.68 -3.29
N SER A 227 6.95 2.44 -3.45
CA SER A 227 7.23 1.87 -4.78
C SER A 227 5.95 1.52 -5.56
N ASP A 228 4.87 1.07 -4.88
CA ASP A 228 3.56 0.87 -5.51
C ASP A 228 2.98 2.23 -5.92
N TYR A 229 3.14 3.23 -5.07
CA TYR A 229 2.73 4.60 -5.35
C TYR A 229 3.52 5.20 -6.53
N SER A 230 4.85 4.98 -6.58
CA SER A 230 5.66 5.37 -7.75
C SER A 230 5.14 4.78 -9.04
N ALA A 231 4.81 3.49 -9.04
CA ALA A 231 4.31 2.80 -10.22
C ALA A 231 3.02 3.44 -10.75
N THR A 232 2.09 3.80 -9.87
CA THR A 232 0.83 4.43 -10.26
C THR A 232 0.98 5.90 -10.67
N VAL A 233 1.87 6.65 -10.02
CA VAL A 233 2.20 8.03 -10.40
C VAL A 233 2.83 8.06 -11.80
N ILE A 234 3.83 7.21 -12.05
CA ILE A 234 4.49 7.10 -13.38
C ILE A 234 3.48 6.60 -14.43
N GLY A 235 2.66 5.62 -14.07
CA GLY A 235 1.60 5.09 -14.94
C GLY A 235 0.59 6.16 -15.36
N ALA A 236 0.17 7.00 -14.41
CA ALA A 236 -0.70 8.13 -14.68
C ALA A 236 -0.03 9.21 -15.54
N ALA A 237 1.28 9.47 -15.34
CA ALA A 237 2.04 10.43 -16.14
C ALA A 237 2.21 9.97 -17.59
N LEU A 238 2.29 8.67 -17.84
CA LEU A 238 2.43 8.04 -19.17
C LEU A 238 1.10 7.71 -19.85
N ASP A 239 -0.03 7.86 -19.16
CA ASP A 239 -1.34 7.38 -19.63
C ASP A 239 -1.29 5.89 -20.04
N CYS A 240 -0.67 5.05 -19.19
CA CYS A 240 -0.48 3.63 -19.48
C CYS A 240 -1.80 2.85 -19.48
N SER A 241 -1.81 1.70 -20.13
CA SER A 241 -3.02 0.85 -20.24
C SER A 241 -3.29 0.02 -18.97
N GLU A 242 -2.25 -0.32 -18.20
CA GLU A 242 -2.33 -1.10 -16.96
C GLU A 242 -1.10 -0.84 -16.09
N VAL A 243 -1.28 -0.89 -14.76
CA VAL A 243 -0.19 -1.02 -13.79
C VAL A 243 -0.25 -2.41 -13.17
N SER A 244 0.75 -3.26 -13.42
CA SER A 244 0.87 -4.58 -12.83
C SER A 244 1.81 -4.54 -11.61
N ILE A 245 1.28 -4.89 -10.42
CA ILE A 245 2.06 -4.97 -9.17
C ILE A 245 2.34 -6.43 -8.86
N TYR A 246 3.61 -6.83 -8.97
CA TYR A 246 4.08 -8.15 -8.65
C TYR A 246 4.53 -8.22 -7.19
N THR A 247 3.97 -9.17 -6.46
CA THR A 247 4.20 -9.42 -5.04
C THR A 247 4.28 -10.93 -4.76
N ASP A 248 4.28 -11.35 -3.50
CA ASP A 248 4.35 -12.76 -3.08
C ASP A 248 2.98 -13.43 -2.90
N VAL A 249 1.88 -12.71 -3.15
CA VAL A 249 0.51 -13.24 -3.07
C VAL A 249 -0.16 -13.31 -4.46
N ASP A 250 -1.12 -14.22 -4.62
CA ASP A 250 -1.80 -14.43 -5.92
C ASP A 250 -2.74 -13.28 -6.32
N GLY A 251 -3.03 -12.38 -5.40
CA GLY A 251 -3.97 -11.28 -5.54
C GLY A 251 -4.69 -11.02 -4.23
N VAL A 252 -5.82 -10.34 -4.30
CA VAL A 252 -6.67 -10.03 -3.14
C VAL A 252 -7.58 -11.20 -2.81
N LEU A 253 -7.56 -11.63 -1.57
CA LEU A 253 -8.40 -12.71 -1.07
C LEU A 253 -9.65 -12.15 -0.36
N SER A 254 -10.67 -12.96 -0.27
CA SER A 254 -11.95 -12.60 0.37
C SER A 254 -11.87 -12.44 1.90
N ALA A 255 -10.79 -12.90 2.53
CA ALA A 255 -10.44 -12.70 3.94
C ALA A 255 -8.96 -13.03 4.16
N ASP A 256 -8.45 -12.84 5.39
CA ASP A 256 -7.10 -13.27 5.77
C ASP A 256 -7.00 -14.81 5.74
N PRO A 257 -6.14 -15.40 4.87
CA PRO A 257 -6.02 -16.85 4.75
C PRO A 257 -5.40 -17.53 5.99
N ARG A 258 -4.76 -16.77 6.87
CA ARG A 258 -4.22 -17.29 8.13
C ARG A 258 -5.32 -17.59 9.15
N ILE A 259 -6.48 -16.92 9.00
CA ILE A 259 -7.63 -17.07 9.90
C ILE A 259 -8.73 -17.89 9.22
N VAL A 260 -8.97 -17.69 7.94
CA VAL A 260 -10.02 -18.34 7.14
C VAL A 260 -9.40 -19.24 6.08
N ALA A 261 -9.52 -20.56 6.25
CA ALA A 261 -8.88 -21.53 5.34
C ALA A 261 -9.47 -21.53 3.91
N ASN A 262 -10.77 -21.25 3.76
CA ASN A 262 -11.50 -21.34 2.48
C ASN A 262 -11.66 -19.95 1.81
N THR A 263 -10.63 -19.13 1.83
CA THR A 263 -10.64 -17.83 1.15
C THR A 263 -10.67 -18.00 -0.38
N ARG A 264 -11.24 -17.01 -1.05
CA ARG A 264 -11.34 -16.99 -2.53
C ARG A 264 -10.53 -15.84 -3.08
N LEU A 265 -9.85 -16.10 -4.19
CA LEU A 265 -9.23 -15.02 -4.97
C LEU A 265 -10.35 -14.17 -5.59
N LEU A 266 -10.28 -12.86 -5.37
CA LEU A 266 -11.18 -11.88 -5.96
C LEU A 266 -10.64 -11.52 -7.35
N PRO A 267 -11.31 -11.90 -8.44
CA PRO A 267 -10.77 -11.65 -9.78
C PRO A 267 -10.77 -10.16 -10.14
N GLN A 268 -11.65 -9.40 -9.50
CA GLN A 268 -11.80 -7.98 -9.78
C GLN A 268 -12.40 -7.24 -8.56
N LEU A 269 -11.92 -6.01 -8.31
CA LEU A 269 -12.44 -5.06 -7.34
C LEU A 269 -12.59 -3.69 -7.98
N SER A 270 -13.52 -2.87 -7.47
CA SER A 270 -13.52 -1.44 -7.76
C SER A 270 -12.41 -0.73 -6.97
N TYR A 271 -12.03 0.48 -7.38
CA TYR A 271 -11.09 1.30 -6.61
C TYR A 271 -11.59 1.56 -5.18
N ALA A 272 -12.90 1.82 -5.02
CA ALA A 272 -13.50 2.05 -3.72
C ALA A 272 -13.45 0.81 -2.82
N GLU A 273 -13.76 -0.40 -3.35
CA GLU A 273 -13.63 -1.65 -2.61
C GLU A 273 -12.18 -1.92 -2.17
N ALA A 274 -11.22 -1.76 -3.08
CA ALA A 274 -9.80 -1.98 -2.78
C ALA A 274 -9.26 -0.97 -1.74
N ALA A 275 -9.61 0.30 -1.87
CA ALA A 275 -9.24 1.33 -0.90
C ALA A 275 -9.80 1.03 0.49
N ARG A 276 -11.06 0.59 0.56
CA ARG A 276 -11.71 0.28 1.83
C ARG A 276 -11.15 -0.99 2.47
N LEU A 277 -10.88 -2.04 1.68
CA LEU A 277 -10.21 -3.24 2.16
C LEU A 277 -8.87 -2.90 2.82
N SER A 278 -8.08 -2.08 2.15
CA SER A 278 -6.77 -1.64 2.66
C SER A 278 -6.88 -0.78 3.92
N TRP A 279 -7.88 0.10 3.98
CA TRP A 279 -8.12 0.93 5.15
C TRP A 279 -8.46 0.10 6.39
N PHE A 280 -9.17 -1.01 6.20
CA PHE A 280 -9.56 -1.93 7.27
C PHE A 280 -8.62 -3.14 7.42
N GLY A 281 -7.36 -3.04 7.00
CA GLY A 281 -6.29 -3.96 7.39
C GLY A 281 -5.86 -4.98 6.34
N ALA A 282 -6.50 -5.05 5.17
CA ALA A 282 -6.03 -5.92 4.09
C ALA A 282 -4.72 -5.36 3.49
N LYS A 283 -3.66 -6.16 3.55
CA LYS A 283 -2.32 -5.76 3.08
C LYS A 283 -2.17 -5.96 1.58
N VAL A 284 -2.95 -5.26 0.76
CA VAL A 284 -2.91 -5.46 -0.70
C VAL A 284 -2.39 -4.24 -1.44
N LEU A 285 -3.07 -3.10 -1.33
CA LEU A 285 -2.70 -1.85 -1.96
C LEU A 285 -3.03 -0.71 -1.01
N HIS A 286 -2.09 0.15 -0.72
CA HIS A 286 -2.40 1.33 0.09
C HIS A 286 -3.37 2.26 -0.66
N PRO A 287 -4.41 2.86 -0.02
CA PRO A 287 -5.38 3.72 -0.69
C PRO A 287 -4.73 4.85 -1.51
N ARG A 288 -3.63 5.44 -1.01
CA ARG A 288 -2.85 6.47 -1.70
C ARG A 288 -2.32 6.00 -3.07
N THR A 289 -2.01 4.72 -3.21
CA THR A 289 -1.56 4.11 -4.48
C THR A 289 -2.62 4.19 -5.57
N LEU A 290 -3.91 4.19 -5.22
CA LEU A 290 -5.01 4.20 -6.19
C LEU A 290 -5.34 5.62 -6.71
N ILE A 291 -5.01 6.67 -5.95
CA ILE A 291 -5.39 8.06 -6.29
C ILE A 291 -4.94 8.50 -7.69
N PRO A 292 -3.66 8.33 -8.11
CA PRO A 292 -3.21 8.85 -9.41
C PRO A 292 -3.91 8.23 -10.60
N ILE A 293 -4.31 6.95 -10.48
CA ILE A 293 -4.85 6.15 -11.57
C ILE A 293 -6.37 6.12 -11.62
N ALA A 294 -7.05 6.31 -10.47
CA ALA A 294 -8.51 6.27 -10.41
C ALA A 294 -9.17 7.34 -11.29
N HIS A 295 -8.65 8.58 -11.28
CA HIS A 295 -9.14 9.66 -12.14
C HIS A 295 -8.92 9.44 -13.64
N ARG A 296 -8.02 8.51 -13.99
CA ARG A 296 -7.68 8.17 -15.38
C ARG A 296 -8.25 6.83 -15.81
N ASN A 297 -8.97 6.14 -14.93
CA ASN A 297 -9.51 4.80 -15.15
C ASN A 297 -8.44 3.76 -15.55
N ILE A 298 -7.19 3.91 -15.09
CA ILE A 298 -6.10 2.98 -15.39
C ILE A 298 -6.19 1.80 -14.40
N PRO A 299 -6.43 0.56 -14.88
CA PRO A 299 -6.52 -0.59 -13.99
C PRO A 299 -5.17 -0.94 -13.34
N VAL A 300 -5.23 -1.40 -12.08
CA VAL A 300 -4.10 -2.03 -11.40
C VAL A 300 -4.36 -3.53 -11.32
N ARG A 301 -3.35 -4.32 -11.66
CA ARG A 301 -3.40 -5.76 -11.51
C ARG A 301 -2.39 -6.23 -10.46
N VAL A 302 -2.87 -6.91 -9.43
CA VAL A 302 -2.03 -7.56 -8.43
C VAL A 302 -1.73 -8.98 -8.90
N ARG A 303 -0.44 -9.33 -9.01
CA ARG A 303 0.04 -10.63 -9.53
C ARG A 303 1.06 -11.25 -8.58
N ASN A 304 1.16 -12.57 -8.64
CA ASN A 304 2.20 -13.29 -7.91
C ASN A 304 3.48 -13.38 -8.75
N THR A 305 4.60 -12.90 -8.20
CA THR A 305 5.93 -12.99 -8.84
C THR A 305 6.32 -14.45 -9.10
N PHE A 306 6.05 -15.33 -8.15
CA PHE A 306 6.46 -16.75 -8.20
C PHE A 306 5.48 -17.64 -8.99
N ARG A 307 4.30 -17.12 -9.29
CA ARG A 307 3.24 -17.74 -10.10
C ARG A 307 2.71 -16.74 -11.14
N PRO A 308 3.55 -16.23 -12.06
CA PRO A 308 3.22 -15.10 -12.93
C PRO A 308 2.08 -15.40 -13.93
N HIS A 309 1.77 -16.68 -14.17
CA HIS A 309 0.67 -17.12 -15.05
C HIS A 309 -0.71 -17.07 -14.36
N THR A 310 -0.79 -16.84 -13.05
CA THR A 310 -2.07 -16.67 -12.37
C THR A 310 -2.74 -15.35 -12.80
N ARG A 311 -4.10 -15.37 -12.90
CA ARG A 311 -4.85 -14.19 -13.35
C ARG A 311 -4.67 -12.97 -12.45
N GLY A 312 -4.41 -13.20 -11.16
CA GLY A 312 -4.36 -12.14 -10.16
C GLY A 312 -5.69 -11.45 -9.91
N THR A 313 -5.64 -10.27 -9.28
CA THR A 313 -6.80 -9.40 -9.05
C THR A 313 -6.65 -8.13 -9.87
N VAL A 314 -7.69 -7.74 -10.60
CA VAL A 314 -7.79 -6.45 -11.27
C VAL A 314 -8.54 -5.47 -10.37
N VAL A 315 -7.93 -4.34 -10.06
CA VAL A 315 -8.57 -3.19 -9.41
C VAL A 315 -8.79 -2.12 -10.46
N GLY A 316 -10.04 -1.70 -10.65
CA GLY A 316 -10.37 -0.78 -11.74
C GLY A 316 -11.68 -0.03 -11.51
N PRO A 317 -12.25 0.58 -12.56
CA PRO A 317 -13.55 1.23 -12.51
C PRO A 317 -14.65 0.26 -12.05
N GLU A 318 -15.74 0.81 -11.54
CA GLU A 318 -16.88 0.01 -11.08
C GLU A 318 -17.39 -0.99 -12.13
N LYS A 319 -17.76 -2.17 -11.65
CA LYS A 319 -18.38 -3.20 -12.47
C LYS A 319 -19.85 -2.92 -12.70
N THR A 320 -20.34 -3.39 -13.85
CA THR A 320 -21.78 -3.47 -14.14
C THR A 320 -22.51 -4.48 -13.25
N GLN A 321 -21.83 -5.53 -12.77
CA GLN A 321 -22.39 -6.50 -11.83
C GLN A 321 -21.94 -6.21 -10.40
N ARG A 322 -22.87 -5.86 -9.54
CA ARG A 322 -22.64 -5.62 -8.11
C ARG A 322 -22.73 -6.95 -7.34
N SER A 323 -21.67 -7.29 -6.61
CA SER A 323 -21.69 -8.43 -5.67
C SER A 323 -22.16 -7.97 -4.30
N ALA A 324 -22.97 -8.77 -3.62
CA ALA A 324 -23.49 -8.45 -2.29
C ALA A 324 -22.34 -8.25 -1.30
N ALA A 325 -21.51 -9.25 -1.08
CA ALA A 325 -20.26 -9.15 -0.32
C ALA A 325 -19.12 -9.75 -1.14
N ALA A 326 -17.98 -9.05 -1.23
CA ALA A 326 -16.79 -9.51 -1.93
C ALA A 326 -15.72 -9.99 -0.95
N ALA A 327 -15.51 -9.26 0.15
CA ALA A 327 -14.47 -9.55 1.13
C ALA A 327 -14.82 -9.04 2.52
N ILE A 328 -14.15 -9.62 3.52
CA ILE A 328 -14.22 -9.19 4.91
C ILE A 328 -12.80 -8.93 5.40
N SER A 329 -12.60 -7.78 6.02
CA SER A 329 -11.34 -7.38 6.61
C SER A 329 -11.54 -6.95 8.06
N VAL A 330 -10.50 -7.09 8.88
CA VAL A 330 -10.51 -6.69 10.28
C VAL A 330 -9.35 -5.75 10.56
N ARG A 331 -9.65 -4.64 11.23
CA ARG A 331 -8.66 -3.73 11.78
C ARG A 331 -8.69 -3.83 13.30
N HIS A 332 -7.57 -4.18 13.87
CA HIS A 332 -7.37 -4.43 15.30
C HIS A 332 -6.89 -3.18 16.04
N GLN A 333 -6.82 -3.29 17.39
CA GLN A 333 -6.22 -2.29 18.27
C GLN A 333 -6.83 -0.90 18.08
N LEU A 334 -8.15 -0.84 18.15
CA LEU A 334 -8.92 0.39 18.03
C LEU A 334 -9.51 0.80 19.38
N ALA A 335 -9.76 2.11 19.51
CA ALA A 335 -10.51 2.68 20.63
C ALA A 335 -11.68 3.52 20.09
N LEU A 336 -12.84 3.38 20.70
CA LEU A 336 -14.01 4.22 20.48
C LEU A 336 -13.96 5.39 21.45
N ILE A 337 -13.91 6.61 20.94
CA ILE A 337 -14.01 7.84 21.71
C ILE A 337 -15.40 8.40 21.50
N THR A 338 -16.11 8.61 22.61
CA THR A 338 -17.41 9.27 22.62
C THR A 338 -17.31 10.58 23.39
N VAL A 339 -17.71 11.65 22.75
CA VAL A 339 -17.77 13.00 23.34
C VAL A 339 -19.22 13.38 23.50
N GLU A 340 -19.62 13.68 24.73
CA GLU A 340 -21.00 14.05 25.09
C GLU A 340 -21.03 15.46 25.64
N ASN A 341 -22.04 16.22 25.25
CA ASN A 341 -22.33 17.56 25.80
C ASN A 341 -23.82 17.74 26.03
N THR A 342 -24.18 18.42 27.11
CA THR A 342 -25.56 18.85 27.39
C THR A 342 -26.00 19.99 26.46
N ASP A 343 -25.06 20.80 25.98
CA ASP A 343 -25.30 21.84 25.00
C ASP A 343 -25.18 21.19 23.60
N MET A 344 -26.14 21.49 22.72
CA MET A 344 -26.29 20.78 21.44
C MET A 344 -25.00 20.76 20.60
N PHE A 345 -24.57 19.57 20.16
CA PHE A 345 -23.54 19.33 19.14
C PHE A 345 -23.93 19.84 17.74
N GLY A 346 -25.16 20.42 17.62
CA GLY A 346 -25.71 20.80 16.32
C GLY A 346 -25.01 21.95 15.60
N ALA A 347 -23.98 22.55 16.22
CA ALA A 347 -23.11 23.48 15.53
C ALA A 347 -21.99 22.71 14.85
N PRO A 348 -21.81 22.82 13.51
CA PRO A 348 -20.72 22.19 12.77
C PRO A 348 -19.33 22.47 13.35
N GLU A 349 -19.18 23.62 14.02
CA GLU A 349 -17.96 24.06 14.68
C GLU A 349 -17.51 23.09 15.78
N ASN A 350 -18.45 22.53 16.55
CA ASN A 350 -18.14 21.62 17.65
C ASN A 350 -17.53 20.29 17.14
N ALA A 351 -18.12 19.70 16.10
CA ALA A 351 -17.55 18.50 15.46
C ALA A 351 -16.20 18.81 14.82
N GLY A 352 -16.07 19.97 14.17
CA GLY A 352 -14.81 20.45 13.61
C GLY A 352 -13.71 20.59 14.66
N GLN A 353 -14.04 21.14 15.84
CA GLN A 353 -13.11 21.27 16.96
C GLN A 353 -12.65 19.91 17.49
N VAL A 354 -13.55 18.94 17.67
CA VAL A 354 -13.20 17.58 18.12
C VAL A 354 -12.20 16.93 17.16
N PHE A 355 -12.46 16.99 15.85
CA PHE A 355 -11.57 16.41 14.86
C PHE A 355 -10.25 17.19 14.72
N ALA A 356 -10.25 18.50 14.89
CA ALA A 356 -9.02 19.30 14.93
C ALA A 356 -8.12 18.92 16.13
N LEU A 357 -8.73 18.70 17.31
CA LEU A 357 -8.01 18.24 18.50
C LEU A 357 -7.46 16.80 18.31
N ALA A 358 -8.25 15.90 17.71
CA ALA A 358 -7.78 14.55 17.37
C ALA A 358 -6.57 14.61 16.42
N ALA A 359 -6.63 15.46 15.38
CA ALA A 359 -5.53 15.66 14.46
C ALA A 359 -4.27 16.24 15.15
N ARG A 360 -4.42 17.21 16.06
CA ARG A 360 -3.32 17.74 16.91
C ARG A 360 -2.69 16.66 17.79
N ALA A 361 -3.47 15.67 18.24
CA ALA A 361 -2.96 14.49 18.95
C ALA A 361 -2.28 13.46 18.04
N GLY A 362 -2.16 13.73 16.73
CA GLY A 362 -1.62 12.81 15.74
C GLY A 362 -2.56 11.66 15.37
N ALA A 363 -3.85 11.76 15.69
CA ALA A 363 -4.85 10.74 15.40
C ALA A 363 -5.73 11.13 14.21
N ALA A 364 -5.82 10.23 13.22
CA ALA A 364 -6.84 10.29 12.18
C ALA A 364 -8.02 9.40 12.57
N PRO A 365 -9.27 9.88 12.48
CA PRO A 365 -10.43 9.03 12.68
C PRO A 365 -10.44 7.84 11.69
N VAL A 366 -10.55 6.63 12.23
CA VAL A 366 -10.66 5.39 11.43
C VAL A 366 -12.07 5.24 10.87
N ALA A 367 -13.06 5.57 11.69
CA ALA A 367 -14.47 5.60 11.33
C ALA A 367 -15.22 6.56 12.23
N ILE A 368 -16.25 7.21 11.68
CA ILE A 368 -17.25 7.94 12.45
C ILE A 368 -18.42 6.97 12.66
N CYS A 369 -18.77 6.71 13.91
CA CYS A 369 -19.74 5.67 14.26
C CYS A 369 -21.14 6.23 14.49
N SER A 370 -21.26 7.30 15.24
CA SER A 370 -22.54 7.99 15.46
C SER A 370 -22.34 9.45 15.74
N SER A 371 -23.35 10.24 15.36
CA SER A 371 -23.45 11.65 15.68
C SER A 371 -24.92 11.98 15.94
N SER A 372 -25.19 12.68 17.04
CA SER A 372 -26.51 13.21 17.34
C SER A 372 -26.40 14.64 17.90
N GLY A 373 -27.53 15.28 18.28
CA GLY A 373 -27.51 16.61 18.88
C GLY A 373 -26.65 16.72 20.15
N HIS A 374 -26.33 15.60 20.83
CA HIS A 374 -25.68 15.61 22.13
C HIS A 374 -24.42 14.76 22.23
N HIS A 375 -24.09 13.95 21.21
CA HIS A 375 -22.88 13.13 21.23
C HIS A 375 -22.25 12.94 19.84
N LEU A 376 -20.95 12.72 19.83
CA LEU A 376 -20.17 12.32 18.68
C LEU A 376 -19.27 11.14 19.08
N SER A 377 -19.38 10.02 18.34
CA SER A 377 -18.55 8.83 18.55
C SER A 377 -17.71 8.51 17.30
N PHE A 378 -16.42 8.32 17.50
CA PHE A 378 -15.49 7.98 16.42
C PHE A 378 -14.38 7.04 16.89
N MET A 379 -13.84 6.25 15.96
CA MET A 379 -12.77 5.30 16.20
C MET A 379 -11.42 5.93 15.91
N VAL A 380 -10.43 5.62 16.75
CA VAL A 380 -9.01 5.95 16.53
C VAL A 380 -8.15 4.72 16.77
N GLU A 381 -6.89 4.75 16.33
CA GLU A 381 -5.88 3.78 16.75
C GLU A 381 -5.73 3.85 18.28
N GLU A 382 -5.69 2.70 18.95
CA GLU A 382 -5.65 2.63 20.41
C GLU A 382 -4.44 3.34 21.00
N GLN A 383 -3.28 3.29 20.32
CA GLN A 383 -2.06 3.96 20.74
C GLN A 383 -2.21 5.50 20.84
N ALA A 384 -3.09 6.10 20.02
CA ALA A 384 -3.34 7.54 20.03
C ALA A 384 -4.45 7.96 21.02
N ALA A 385 -5.25 7.02 21.49
CA ALA A 385 -6.44 7.30 22.29
C ALA A 385 -6.17 8.13 23.55
N SER A 386 -5.07 7.83 24.27
CA SER A 386 -4.72 8.61 25.48
C SER A 386 -4.47 10.09 25.20
N SER A 387 -3.70 10.37 24.13
CA SER A 387 -3.37 11.75 23.75
C SER A 387 -4.62 12.51 23.27
N VAL A 388 -5.49 11.83 22.52
CA VAL A 388 -6.76 12.43 22.06
C VAL A 388 -7.66 12.75 23.24
N VAL A 389 -7.84 11.81 24.18
CA VAL A 389 -8.68 12.02 25.37
C VAL A 389 -8.14 13.18 26.19
N ALA A 390 -6.81 13.22 26.44
CA ALA A 390 -6.21 14.29 27.22
C ALA A 390 -6.42 15.67 26.61
N LEU A 391 -6.25 15.82 25.28
CA LEU A 391 -6.50 17.09 24.59
C LEU A 391 -7.98 17.47 24.59
N LEU A 392 -8.89 16.53 24.36
CA LEU A 392 -10.33 16.78 24.42
C LEU A 392 -10.78 17.23 25.82
N GLN A 393 -10.31 16.56 26.88
CA GLN A 393 -10.63 16.94 28.26
C GLN A 393 -10.05 18.31 28.66
N HIS A 394 -8.86 18.64 28.16
CA HIS A 394 -8.22 19.92 28.43
C HIS A 394 -8.92 21.09 27.73
N ASP A 395 -9.15 20.97 26.42
CA ASP A 395 -9.61 22.08 25.58
C ASP A 395 -11.14 22.23 25.58
N MET A 396 -11.90 21.16 25.89
CA MET A 396 -13.36 21.14 25.89
C MET A 396 -14.00 21.09 27.31
N GLY A 397 -13.22 21.13 28.35
CA GLY A 397 -13.46 21.30 29.78
C GLY A 397 -14.80 20.79 30.41
N THR A 398 -15.94 21.19 29.87
CA THR A 398 -17.28 20.82 30.37
C THR A 398 -17.84 19.56 29.72
N TRP A 399 -17.17 19.02 28.71
CA TRP A 399 -17.67 17.90 27.94
C TRP A 399 -17.22 16.57 28.54
N ARG A 400 -18.11 15.59 28.51
CA ARG A 400 -17.80 14.23 28.98
C ARG A 400 -17.12 13.47 27.84
N VAL A 401 -15.92 13.00 28.09
CA VAL A 401 -15.15 12.17 27.14
C VAL A 401 -15.07 10.74 27.69
N ILE A 402 -15.63 9.80 26.93
CA ILE A 402 -15.62 8.37 27.23
C ILE A 402 -14.70 7.69 26.23
N CYS A 403 -13.86 6.76 26.69
CA CYS A 403 -12.96 5.99 25.83
C CYS A 403 -13.11 4.51 26.15
N GLN A 404 -13.55 3.74 25.14
CA GLN A 404 -13.55 2.27 25.21
C GLN A 404 -12.43 1.74 24.33
N ARG A 405 -11.56 0.88 24.88
CA ARG A 405 -10.37 0.29 24.22
C ARG A 405 -10.57 -1.19 23.96
N GLY A 406 -9.58 -1.81 23.29
CA GLY A 406 -9.61 -3.24 23.00
C GLY A 406 -10.65 -3.61 21.95
N LEU A 407 -10.87 -2.74 20.96
CA LEU A 407 -11.88 -2.90 19.95
C LEU A 407 -11.29 -3.26 18.59
N ALA A 408 -12.09 -3.91 17.76
CA ALA A 408 -11.81 -4.17 16.35
C ALA A 408 -12.96 -3.73 15.46
N ALA A 409 -12.62 -3.36 14.22
CA ALA A 409 -13.57 -3.03 13.18
C ALA A 409 -13.60 -4.14 12.12
N CYS A 410 -14.71 -4.88 12.03
CA CYS A 410 -14.99 -5.85 10.98
C CYS A 410 -15.69 -5.13 9.83
N ALA A 411 -15.01 -5.02 8.68
CA ALA A 411 -15.55 -4.40 7.48
C ALA A 411 -16.01 -5.48 6.49
N CYS A 412 -17.31 -5.52 6.20
CA CYS A 412 -17.92 -6.33 5.15
C CYS A 412 -18.03 -5.47 3.90
N ILE A 413 -17.25 -5.79 2.85
CA ILE A 413 -17.05 -4.92 1.69
C ILE A 413 -17.58 -5.58 0.42
N GLY A 414 -18.34 -4.82 -0.37
CA GLY A 414 -18.86 -5.21 -1.67
C GLY A 414 -19.78 -4.15 -2.23
N SER A 415 -19.61 -3.82 -3.51
CA SER A 415 -20.36 -2.73 -4.17
C SER A 415 -21.88 -2.96 -4.27
N GLY A 416 -22.36 -4.18 -4.04
CA GLY A 416 -23.79 -4.49 -3.98
C GLY A 416 -24.33 -4.65 -2.57
N PHE A 417 -23.50 -4.46 -1.54
CA PHE A 417 -23.89 -4.73 -0.15
C PHE A 417 -25.04 -3.83 0.32
N SER A 418 -25.00 -2.54 -0.05
CA SER A 418 -26.05 -1.58 0.28
C SER A 418 -27.32 -1.77 -0.57
N ALA A 419 -27.22 -2.39 -1.74
CA ALA A 419 -28.35 -2.66 -2.63
C ALA A 419 -29.16 -3.90 -2.22
N ASP A 420 -28.58 -4.81 -1.44
CA ASP A 420 -29.25 -5.98 -0.90
C ASP A 420 -29.59 -5.75 0.59
N PRO A 421 -30.87 -5.49 0.94
CA PRO A 421 -31.27 -5.22 2.33
C PRO A 421 -30.97 -6.39 3.28
N MET A 422 -30.83 -7.63 2.74
CA MET A 422 -30.54 -8.82 3.53
C MET A 422 -29.06 -8.94 3.91
N SER A 423 -28.14 -8.31 3.17
CA SER A 423 -26.72 -8.43 3.46
C SER A 423 -26.31 -7.84 4.81
N PRO A 424 -26.70 -6.61 5.19
CA PRO A 424 -26.46 -6.08 6.54
C PRO A 424 -27.10 -6.93 7.63
N ALA A 425 -28.36 -7.38 7.42
CA ALA A 425 -29.06 -8.22 8.38
C ALA A 425 -28.34 -9.55 8.62
N ARG A 426 -27.89 -10.22 7.54
CA ARG A 426 -27.13 -11.47 7.65
C ARG A 426 -25.81 -11.27 8.43
N ALA A 427 -25.13 -10.15 8.24
CA ALA A 427 -23.91 -9.86 8.98
C ALA A 427 -24.17 -9.79 10.50
N ILE A 428 -25.23 -9.09 10.91
CA ILE A 428 -25.62 -8.98 12.32
C ILE A 428 -26.08 -10.34 12.86
N ILE A 429 -26.88 -11.07 12.11
CA ILE A 429 -27.36 -12.41 12.51
C ILE A 429 -26.20 -13.39 12.66
N ALA A 430 -25.20 -13.34 11.76
CA ALA A 430 -24.01 -14.19 11.86
C ALA A 430 -23.24 -13.96 13.16
N LEU A 431 -23.06 -12.71 13.57
CA LEU A 431 -22.43 -12.38 14.85
C LEU A 431 -23.29 -12.75 16.05
N ALA A 432 -24.61 -12.54 15.97
CA ALA A 432 -25.56 -12.90 17.04
C ALA A 432 -25.58 -14.40 17.31
N HIS A 433 -25.53 -15.25 16.28
CA HIS A 433 -25.46 -16.72 16.43
C HIS A 433 -24.19 -17.17 17.15
N GLU A 434 -23.10 -16.44 17.02
CA GLU A 434 -21.84 -16.69 17.72
C GLU A 434 -21.76 -15.96 19.07
N HIS A 435 -22.85 -15.32 19.53
CA HIS A 435 -22.90 -14.50 20.76
C HIS A 435 -21.83 -13.40 20.79
N ILE A 436 -21.54 -12.77 19.64
CA ILE A 436 -20.59 -11.65 19.53
C ILE A 436 -21.39 -10.34 19.55
N PRO A 437 -21.26 -9.52 20.61
CA PRO A 437 -21.96 -8.24 20.69
C PRO A 437 -21.41 -7.23 19.65
N VAL A 438 -22.32 -6.55 18.96
CA VAL A 438 -21.96 -5.39 18.13
C VAL A 438 -22.11 -4.15 18.98
N ILE A 439 -20.98 -3.49 19.28
CA ILE A 439 -20.91 -2.28 20.12
C ILE A 439 -21.50 -1.09 19.39
N THR A 440 -21.10 -0.91 18.13
CA THR A 440 -21.66 0.11 17.23
C THR A 440 -21.43 -0.33 15.77
N GLN A 441 -22.06 0.35 14.85
CA GLN A 441 -21.93 0.07 13.42
C GLN A 441 -21.87 1.37 12.61
N GLY A 442 -21.24 1.30 11.45
CA GLY A 442 -21.25 2.34 10.45
C GLY A 442 -21.56 1.76 9.08
N ALA A 443 -22.44 2.39 8.32
CA ALA A 443 -22.75 1.99 6.97
C ALA A 443 -22.32 3.09 5.99
N SER A 444 -21.60 2.74 4.95
CA SER A 444 -21.31 3.60 3.80
C SER A 444 -20.88 2.71 2.63
N GLU A 445 -21.24 3.06 1.42
CA GLU A 445 -20.73 2.32 0.25
C GLU A 445 -19.18 2.35 0.20
N PRO A 446 -18.56 1.21 -0.13
CA PRO A 446 -19.13 -0.08 -0.51
C PRO A 446 -19.22 -1.09 0.66
N GLY A 447 -20.03 -0.90 1.70
CA GLY A 447 -20.22 -1.93 2.71
C GLY A 447 -20.61 -1.44 4.10
N ILE A 448 -20.52 -2.32 5.11
CA ILE A 448 -20.80 -2.05 6.52
C ILE A 448 -19.57 -2.32 7.39
N ILE A 449 -19.44 -1.55 8.46
CA ILE A 449 -18.42 -1.72 9.49
C ILE A 449 -19.13 -2.09 10.78
N LEU A 450 -18.72 -3.18 11.40
CA LEU A 450 -19.24 -3.66 12.68
C LEU A 450 -18.12 -3.58 13.71
N ILE A 451 -18.34 -2.84 14.78
CA ILE A 451 -17.36 -2.67 15.87
C ILE A 451 -17.68 -3.68 16.97
N ILE A 452 -16.69 -4.46 17.33
CA ILE A 452 -16.77 -5.55 18.30
C ILE A 452 -15.56 -5.49 19.25
N GLU A 453 -15.57 -6.30 20.30
CA GLU A 453 -14.38 -6.57 21.12
C GLU A 453 -13.28 -7.23 20.28
N ASP A 454 -12.03 -6.79 20.43
CA ASP A 454 -10.93 -7.28 19.58
C ASP A 454 -10.65 -8.78 19.82
N GLN A 455 -10.87 -9.28 21.03
CA GLN A 455 -10.76 -10.71 21.36
C GLN A 455 -11.69 -11.62 20.53
N ASP A 456 -12.82 -11.12 20.03
CA ASP A 456 -13.77 -11.86 19.22
C ASP A 456 -13.52 -11.74 17.71
N SER A 457 -12.54 -10.96 17.30
CA SER A 457 -12.29 -10.57 15.90
C SER A 457 -12.06 -11.76 14.96
N GLU A 458 -11.30 -12.79 15.37
CA GLU A 458 -11.09 -13.97 14.54
C GLU A 458 -12.37 -14.81 14.39
N ARG A 459 -13.16 -14.95 15.47
CA ARG A 459 -14.45 -15.67 15.43
C ARG A 459 -15.42 -14.92 14.51
N ALA A 460 -15.48 -13.59 14.64
CA ALA A 460 -16.28 -12.74 13.80
C ALA A 460 -15.89 -12.87 12.32
N LEU A 461 -14.58 -12.84 12.02
CA LEU A 461 -14.10 -12.99 10.64
C LEU A 461 -14.54 -14.34 10.03
N ARG A 462 -14.42 -15.44 10.80
CA ARG A 462 -14.81 -16.78 10.32
C ARG A 462 -16.32 -16.88 10.07
N CYS A 463 -17.16 -16.43 10.99
CA CYS A 463 -18.63 -16.54 10.83
C CYS A 463 -19.15 -15.59 9.73
N LEU A 464 -18.67 -14.36 9.67
CA LEU A 464 -19.04 -13.42 8.62
C LEU A 464 -18.63 -13.94 7.23
N HIS A 465 -17.42 -14.50 7.10
CA HIS A 465 -16.98 -15.09 5.83
C HIS A 465 -17.84 -16.30 5.43
N ARG A 466 -18.13 -17.20 6.38
CA ARG A 466 -18.98 -18.38 6.15
C ARG A 466 -20.38 -17.97 5.64
N ASP A 467 -21.00 -16.97 6.27
CA ASP A 467 -22.41 -16.65 6.07
C ASP A 467 -22.65 -15.61 4.95
N LEU A 468 -21.63 -14.79 4.61
CA LEU A 468 -21.77 -13.75 3.58
C LEU A 468 -21.06 -14.09 2.26
N ILE A 469 -19.96 -14.86 2.30
CA ILE A 469 -19.10 -15.08 1.12
C ILE A 469 -19.12 -16.52 0.62
N ALA A 470 -19.31 -17.52 1.51
CA ALA A 470 -19.54 -18.91 1.09
C ALA A 470 -20.84 -19.00 0.25
N PRO A 471 -20.92 -19.91 -0.75
CA PRO A 471 -22.15 -20.04 -1.53
C PRO A 471 -23.28 -20.35 -0.57
N VAL A 472 -24.28 -19.46 -0.55
CA VAL A 472 -25.57 -19.80 0.02
C VAL A 472 -26.07 -20.98 -0.82
N ILE A 473 -26.04 -22.22 -0.27
CA ILE A 473 -26.79 -23.33 -0.84
C ILE A 473 -28.22 -22.82 -0.85
N PRO A 474 -28.88 -22.65 -2.02
CA PRO A 474 -30.26 -22.19 -2.02
C PRO A 474 -31.02 -23.18 -1.15
N LEU A 475 -31.62 -22.70 -0.07
CA LEU A 475 -32.67 -23.47 0.61
C LEU A 475 -33.66 -23.85 -0.49
N VAL A 476 -33.64 -25.10 -0.89
CA VAL A 476 -34.51 -25.64 -1.92
C VAL A 476 -35.91 -25.27 -1.48
N ARG A 477 -36.59 -24.41 -2.26
CA ARG A 477 -38.03 -24.20 -2.12
C ARG A 477 -38.73 -25.50 -2.48
N HIS A 478 -38.80 -26.43 -1.52
CA HIS A 478 -39.53 -27.68 -1.67
C HIS A 478 -41.06 -27.51 -1.60
N GLU A 479 -41.58 -26.33 -1.32
CA GLU A 479 -43.01 -26.13 -1.09
C GLU A 479 -43.84 -25.66 -2.30
N ALA A 480 -43.22 -25.38 -3.44
CA ALA A 480 -44.00 -24.88 -4.59
C ALA A 480 -44.36 -25.96 -5.64
N ARG A 481 -43.89 -27.19 -5.49
CA ARG A 481 -44.24 -28.29 -6.45
C ARG A 481 -45.38 -29.21 -6.01
N GLU A 482 -45.72 -29.25 -4.75
CA GLU A 482 -46.84 -30.11 -4.29
C GLU A 482 -48.21 -29.47 -4.52
N ARG A 483 -48.36 -28.15 -4.42
CA ARG A 483 -49.67 -27.49 -4.68
C ARG A 483 -50.08 -27.40 -6.15
N LYS A 484 -49.25 -27.78 -7.10
CA LYS A 484 -49.64 -27.90 -8.53
C LYS A 484 -49.99 -29.31 -8.96
N ARG A 485 -49.89 -30.32 -8.07
CA ARG A 485 -50.34 -31.70 -8.35
C ARG A 485 -51.71 -32.02 -7.78
N GLU A 486 -52.25 -31.23 -6.86
CA GLU A 486 -53.60 -31.39 -6.30
C GLU A 486 -54.68 -30.53 -7.01
N ALA A 487 -54.29 -29.77 -8.02
CA ALA A 487 -55.23 -28.95 -8.81
C ALA A 487 -55.31 -29.38 -10.31
N ARG A 488 -55.14 -30.70 -10.56
CA ARG A 488 -55.47 -31.31 -11.85
C ARG A 488 -56.29 -32.58 -11.66
#